data_5afcfc65e2b0c9677f51527d00784829
#
_entry.id   5afcfc65e2b0c9677f51527d00784829
#
_cell.length_a   1.000
_cell.length_b   1.000
_cell.length_c   1.000
_cell.angle_alpha   90.00
_cell.angle_beta   90.00
_cell.angle_gamma   90.00
#
_symmetry.space_group_name_H-M   'P 1'
#
loop_
_entity.id
_entity.type
_entity.pdbx_description
1 polymer ?
#
loop_
_entity_poly.entity_id
_entity_poly.type
_entity_poly.pdbx_seq_one_letter_code
_entity_poly.pdbx_strand_id
1 'polypeptide(L)'
;MKDMKKWLVIAMCTLATSPLFSQQNDWAQFGRYAEANKSVQTPTRVVFMGNSITDGWWNTDSLFFKNNRYIGRGIGGQTTAQMLVRFRADVINLQPKAVVILAGTNDIAQNNGYISPENILGNIISMAELAKANNIDVVLCSILPAYEYGWRKGLEPADKIIALNKMIKEYADKNNLTYVDYHSALKDERNGLPEKYSKDGVHPTMDGYVIMEKLISSALEKY
;
A
#
# COMPACT_ATOMS: atom_id res chain seq x y z
N MET A 1 71.31 -48.23 -13.32
CA MET A 1 70.56 -47.20 -14.04
C MET A 1 69.07 -47.43 -13.70
N LYS A 2 68.51 -46.58 -12.82
CA LYS A 2 67.13 -46.74 -12.38
C LYS A 2 66.29 -45.70 -13.05
N ASP A 3 65.33 -46.12 -13.84
CA ASP A 3 64.33 -45.27 -14.48
C ASP A 3 63.34 -44.72 -13.43
N MET A 4 63.35 -43.41 -13.25
CA MET A 4 62.35 -42.71 -12.48
C MET A 4 61.18 -42.32 -13.40
N LYS A 5 60.08 -43.07 -13.34
CA LYS A 5 58.82 -42.66 -14.00
C LYS A 5 58.18 -41.51 -13.21
N LYS A 6 58.13 -40.35 -13.82
CA LYS A 6 57.40 -39.18 -13.28
C LYS A 6 55.92 -39.39 -13.51
N TRP A 7 55.15 -39.54 -12.47
CA TRP A 7 53.68 -39.51 -12.54
C TRP A 7 53.21 -38.05 -12.47
N LEU A 8 52.62 -37.60 -13.56
CA LEU A 8 51.98 -36.30 -13.63
C LEU A 8 50.54 -36.46 -13.08
N VAL A 9 50.32 -35.95 -11.87
CA VAL A 9 48.95 -35.89 -11.30
C VAL A 9 48.30 -34.62 -11.83
N ILE A 10 47.39 -34.77 -12.80
CA ILE A 10 46.52 -33.68 -13.22
C ILE A 10 45.39 -33.54 -12.22
N ALA A 11 45.45 -32.54 -11.35
CA ALA A 11 44.34 -32.17 -10.50
C ALA A 11 43.25 -31.49 -11.33
N MET A 12 42.19 -32.21 -11.62
CA MET A 12 41.03 -31.71 -12.29
C MET A 12 40.19 -30.91 -11.31
N CYS A 13 40.38 -29.58 -11.22
CA CYS A 13 39.51 -28.69 -10.47
C CYS A 13 38.14 -28.64 -11.15
N THR A 14 37.19 -29.43 -10.68
CA THR A 14 35.78 -29.26 -11.03
C THR A 14 35.29 -28.00 -10.34
N LEU A 15 35.20 -26.90 -11.10
CA LEU A 15 34.46 -25.71 -10.72
C LEU A 15 32.97 -26.10 -10.65
N ALA A 16 32.50 -26.39 -9.43
CA ALA A 16 31.07 -26.48 -9.16
C ALA A 16 30.46 -25.08 -9.37
N THR A 17 29.94 -24.82 -10.57
CA THR A 17 29.09 -23.67 -10.79
C THR A 17 27.77 -23.90 -10.08
N SER A 18 27.66 -23.49 -8.84
CA SER A 18 26.36 -23.35 -8.19
C SER A 18 25.54 -22.37 -9.06
N PRO A 19 24.31 -22.73 -9.48
CA PRO A 19 23.47 -21.78 -10.16
C PRO A 19 23.24 -20.64 -9.19
N LEU A 20 23.74 -19.45 -9.53
CA LEU A 20 23.32 -18.20 -8.90
C LEU A 20 21.83 -18.06 -9.26
N PHE A 21 20.95 -18.56 -8.40
CA PHE A 21 19.58 -18.13 -8.40
C PHE A 21 19.62 -16.64 -8.06
N SER A 22 19.57 -15.81 -9.08
CA SER A 22 19.25 -14.41 -8.92
C SER A 22 17.98 -14.37 -8.14
N GLN A 23 18.06 -13.89 -6.88
CA GLN A 23 16.89 -13.69 -6.04
C GLN A 23 15.99 -12.74 -6.84
N GLN A 24 14.90 -13.27 -7.40
CA GLN A 24 13.97 -12.45 -8.17
C GLN A 24 13.52 -11.32 -7.27
N ASN A 25 13.92 -10.10 -7.63
CA ASN A 25 13.50 -8.91 -6.92
C ASN A 25 12.01 -8.66 -7.20
N ASP A 26 11.14 -9.18 -6.33
CA ASP A 26 9.69 -8.93 -6.37
C ASP A 26 9.43 -7.49 -5.91
N TRP A 27 9.80 -6.53 -6.76
CA TRP A 27 9.75 -5.11 -6.49
C TRP A 27 8.37 -4.63 -6.02
N ALA A 28 7.29 -5.16 -6.58
CA ALA A 28 5.93 -4.80 -6.21
C ALA A 28 5.36 -5.71 -5.10
N GLN A 29 6.14 -6.69 -4.62
CA GLN A 29 5.77 -7.65 -3.58
C GLN A 29 4.49 -8.45 -3.90
N PHE A 30 4.38 -8.96 -5.12
CA PHE A 30 3.30 -9.86 -5.53
C PHE A 30 3.20 -11.11 -4.65
N GLY A 31 4.35 -11.59 -4.13
CA GLY A 31 4.41 -12.74 -3.23
C GLY A 31 3.73 -12.50 -1.88
N ARG A 32 3.60 -11.24 -1.43
CA ARG A 32 3.08 -10.89 -0.09
C ARG A 32 1.70 -11.50 0.20
N TYR A 33 0.82 -11.47 -0.78
CA TYR A 33 -0.56 -11.95 -0.64
C TYR A 33 -0.90 -13.13 -1.57
N ALA A 34 0.08 -13.67 -2.32
CA ALA A 34 -0.17 -14.70 -3.33
C ALA A 34 -0.91 -15.94 -2.76
N GLU A 35 -0.47 -16.47 -1.62
CA GLU A 35 -1.12 -17.61 -0.99
C GLU A 35 -2.47 -17.23 -0.33
N ALA A 36 -2.50 -16.05 0.34
CA ALA A 36 -3.74 -15.59 0.95
C ALA A 36 -4.84 -15.34 -0.10
N ASN A 37 -4.47 -14.84 -1.28
CA ASN A 37 -5.42 -14.60 -2.37
C ASN A 37 -6.09 -15.90 -2.88
N LYS A 38 -5.38 -17.02 -2.88
CA LYS A 38 -5.93 -18.31 -3.30
C LYS A 38 -7.05 -18.83 -2.38
N SER A 39 -7.00 -18.44 -1.10
CA SER A 39 -7.99 -18.87 -0.09
C SER A 39 -9.16 -17.91 0.10
N VAL A 40 -9.14 -16.76 -0.59
CA VAL A 40 -10.25 -15.80 -0.53
C VAL A 40 -11.47 -16.33 -1.24
N GLN A 41 -12.59 -16.41 -0.54
CA GLN A 41 -13.88 -16.73 -1.15
C GLN A 41 -14.39 -15.53 -1.97
N THR A 42 -14.56 -15.72 -3.27
CA THR A 42 -15.09 -14.70 -4.19
C THR A 42 -16.57 -14.95 -4.49
N PRO A 43 -17.37 -13.89 -4.72
CA PRO A 43 -17.02 -12.47 -4.61
C PRO A 43 -16.83 -12.03 -3.15
N THR A 44 -15.89 -11.10 -2.92
CA THR A 44 -15.68 -10.52 -1.59
C THR A 44 -16.52 -9.25 -1.38
N ARG A 45 -16.63 -8.80 -0.12
CA ARG A 45 -17.37 -7.58 0.17
C ARG A 45 -16.59 -6.33 -0.20
N VAL A 46 -15.47 -6.08 0.45
CA VAL A 46 -14.62 -4.89 0.25
C VAL A 46 -13.15 -5.26 0.40
N VAL A 47 -12.32 -4.74 -0.49
CA VAL A 47 -10.87 -4.81 -0.38
C VAL A 47 -10.31 -3.45 0.00
N PHE A 48 -9.42 -3.40 1.01
CA PHE A 48 -8.68 -2.21 1.43
C PHE A 48 -7.29 -2.24 0.81
N MET A 49 -7.09 -1.47 -0.24
CA MET A 49 -5.80 -1.31 -0.92
C MET A 49 -5.03 -0.16 -0.32
N GLY A 50 -3.79 -0.41 0.12
CA GLY A 50 -3.00 0.62 0.78
C GLY A 50 -1.55 0.25 1.05
N ASN A 51 -0.93 1.02 1.93
CA ASN A 51 0.45 0.89 2.37
C ASN A 51 0.56 0.40 3.84
N SER A 52 1.58 0.86 4.59
CA SER A 52 1.78 0.51 6.01
C SER A 52 0.60 0.90 6.91
N ILE A 53 -0.13 1.96 6.59
CA ILE A 53 -1.30 2.37 7.38
C ILE A 53 -2.39 1.30 7.26
N THR A 54 -2.65 0.77 6.08
CA THR A 54 -3.62 -0.31 5.87
C THR A 54 -3.12 -1.66 6.42
N ASP A 55 -1.83 -1.96 6.27
CA ASP A 55 -1.20 -3.16 6.85
C ASP A 55 -1.22 -3.12 8.39
N GLY A 56 -0.87 -1.98 8.98
CA GLY A 56 -0.91 -1.73 10.41
C GLY A 56 -2.34 -1.79 10.98
N TRP A 57 -3.33 -1.36 10.21
CA TRP A 57 -4.73 -1.45 10.63
C TRP A 57 -5.17 -2.89 10.86
N TRP A 58 -4.90 -3.78 9.89
CA TRP A 58 -5.14 -5.21 10.07
C TRP A 58 -4.42 -5.77 11.31
N ASN A 59 -3.18 -5.36 11.54
CA ASN A 59 -2.40 -5.85 12.68
C ASN A 59 -2.89 -5.29 14.03
N THR A 60 -3.47 -4.08 14.04
CA THR A 60 -3.97 -3.40 15.25
C THR A 60 -5.40 -3.83 15.57
N ASP A 61 -6.31 -3.87 14.60
CA ASP A 61 -7.68 -4.35 14.74
C ASP A 61 -8.11 -5.29 13.62
N SER A 62 -7.68 -6.54 13.71
CA SER A 62 -8.13 -7.58 12.78
C SER A 62 -9.61 -7.90 12.90
N LEU A 63 -10.24 -7.58 14.03
CA LEU A 63 -11.67 -7.86 14.25
C LEU A 63 -12.55 -6.94 13.41
N PHE A 64 -12.14 -5.68 13.22
CA PHE A 64 -12.83 -4.78 12.30
C PHE A 64 -12.95 -5.40 10.90
N PHE A 65 -11.87 -5.95 10.37
CA PHE A 65 -11.87 -6.59 9.07
C PHE A 65 -12.69 -7.90 9.05
N LYS A 66 -12.49 -8.77 10.03
CA LYS A 66 -13.15 -10.09 10.11
C LYS A 66 -14.67 -9.96 10.27
N ASN A 67 -15.12 -9.12 11.19
CA ASN A 67 -16.54 -8.93 11.49
C ASN A 67 -17.31 -8.33 10.30
N ASN A 68 -16.65 -7.51 9.49
CA ASN A 68 -17.22 -6.89 8.31
C ASN A 68 -16.96 -7.66 7.01
N ARG A 69 -16.20 -8.76 7.05
CA ARG A 69 -15.76 -9.52 5.87
C ARG A 69 -14.98 -8.65 4.88
N TYR A 70 -14.13 -7.76 5.40
CA TYR A 70 -13.22 -6.94 4.61
C TYR A 70 -11.87 -7.65 4.41
N ILE A 71 -11.20 -7.35 3.33
CA ILE A 71 -9.90 -7.90 2.98
C ILE A 71 -8.85 -6.79 3.00
N GLY A 72 -7.88 -6.86 3.93
CA GLY A 72 -6.74 -5.96 3.95
C GLY A 72 -5.70 -6.36 2.90
N ARG A 73 -5.25 -5.39 2.09
CA ARG A 73 -4.18 -5.52 1.09
C ARG A 73 -3.21 -4.34 1.20
N GLY A 74 -2.84 -4.01 2.46
CA GLY A 74 -1.79 -3.04 2.76
C GLY A 74 -0.41 -3.67 2.68
N ILE A 75 0.60 -2.95 2.18
CA ILE A 75 2.01 -3.36 2.22
C ILE A 75 2.85 -2.17 2.65
N GLY A 76 3.63 -2.36 3.73
CA GLY A 76 4.48 -1.32 4.29
C GLY A 76 5.44 -0.69 3.27
N GLY A 77 5.58 0.64 3.30
CA GLY A 77 6.52 1.39 2.46
C GLY A 77 6.12 1.58 1.00
N GLN A 78 5.06 0.92 0.51
CA GLN A 78 4.69 0.98 -0.90
C GLN A 78 4.17 2.36 -1.33
N THR A 79 4.60 2.76 -2.53
CA THR A 79 4.12 3.91 -3.28
C THR A 79 2.94 3.54 -4.19
N THR A 80 2.26 4.55 -4.72
CA THR A 80 1.12 4.35 -5.64
C THR A 80 1.48 3.53 -6.88
N ALA A 81 2.71 3.65 -7.41
CA ALA A 81 3.18 2.87 -8.56
C ALA A 81 3.23 1.36 -8.25
N GLN A 82 3.75 0.98 -7.08
CA GLN A 82 3.78 -0.42 -6.65
C GLN A 82 2.37 -0.97 -6.40
N MET A 83 1.50 -0.16 -5.79
CA MET A 83 0.10 -0.51 -5.57
C MET A 83 -0.64 -0.73 -6.90
N LEU A 84 -0.44 0.14 -7.89
CA LEU A 84 -1.04 0.02 -9.22
C LEU A 84 -0.62 -1.29 -9.92
N VAL A 85 0.67 -1.64 -9.87
CA VAL A 85 1.18 -2.84 -10.52
C VAL A 85 0.55 -4.13 -9.96
N ARG A 86 0.36 -4.22 -8.63
CA ARG A 86 -0.27 -5.39 -7.99
C ARG A 86 -1.80 -5.32 -7.89
N PHE A 87 -2.43 -4.25 -8.37
CA PHE A 87 -3.87 -4.00 -8.21
C PHE A 87 -4.73 -5.11 -8.79
N ARG A 88 -4.35 -5.68 -9.93
CA ARG A 88 -5.07 -6.81 -10.51
C ARG A 88 -5.05 -8.04 -9.60
N ALA A 89 -3.87 -8.42 -9.09
CA ALA A 89 -3.70 -9.61 -8.27
C ALA A 89 -4.42 -9.49 -6.92
N ASP A 90 -4.34 -8.31 -6.30
CA ASP A 90 -4.76 -8.10 -4.91
C ASP A 90 -6.15 -7.46 -4.77
N VAL A 91 -6.74 -6.98 -5.88
CA VAL A 91 -8.07 -6.39 -5.87
C VAL A 91 -8.97 -7.03 -6.92
N ILE A 92 -8.65 -6.88 -8.22
CA ILE A 92 -9.57 -7.26 -9.30
C ILE A 92 -9.89 -8.75 -9.27
N ASN A 93 -8.86 -9.60 -9.09
CA ASN A 93 -9.03 -11.07 -9.07
C ASN A 93 -9.82 -11.56 -7.85
N LEU A 94 -9.97 -10.73 -6.80
CA LEU A 94 -10.78 -11.03 -5.62
C LEU A 94 -12.26 -10.66 -5.80
N GLN A 95 -12.61 -10.00 -6.91
CA GLN A 95 -13.97 -9.63 -7.29
C GLN A 95 -14.76 -8.94 -6.16
N PRO A 96 -14.22 -7.88 -5.52
CA PRO A 96 -14.94 -7.20 -4.46
C PRO A 96 -16.11 -6.39 -5.02
N LYS A 97 -17.14 -6.13 -4.17
CA LYS A 97 -18.16 -5.13 -4.50
C LYS A 97 -17.58 -3.72 -4.54
N ALA A 98 -16.64 -3.43 -3.64
CA ALA A 98 -15.95 -2.14 -3.59
C ALA A 98 -14.48 -2.29 -3.21
N VAL A 99 -13.68 -1.29 -3.61
CA VAL A 99 -12.30 -1.10 -3.16
C VAL A 99 -12.15 0.22 -2.45
N VAL A 100 -11.52 0.20 -1.26
CA VAL A 100 -11.06 1.38 -0.53
C VAL A 100 -9.60 1.62 -0.90
N ILE A 101 -9.25 2.81 -1.39
CA ILE A 101 -7.88 3.18 -1.78
C ILE A 101 -7.37 4.27 -0.85
N LEU A 102 -6.34 3.95 -0.05
CA LEU A 102 -5.61 4.87 0.82
C LEU A 102 -4.13 4.85 0.41
N ALA A 103 -3.70 5.86 -0.34
CA ALA A 103 -2.39 5.88 -1.00
C ALA A 103 -1.82 7.29 -1.14
N GLY A 104 -0.47 7.41 -1.23
CA GLY A 104 0.22 8.64 -1.57
C GLY A 104 1.22 9.14 -0.51
N THR A 105 1.13 8.74 0.76
CA THR A 105 2.06 9.23 1.79
C THR A 105 3.51 8.83 1.50
N ASN A 106 3.76 7.61 1.03
CA ASN A 106 5.10 7.12 0.69
C ASN A 106 5.65 7.73 -0.60
N ASP A 107 4.78 8.18 -1.49
CA ASP A 107 5.14 8.94 -2.69
C ASP A 107 5.63 10.33 -2.28
N ILE A 108 4.90 11.03 -1.40
CA ILE A 108 5.31 12.32 -0.82
C ILE A 108 6.61 12.17 -0.03
N ALA A 109 6.78 11.04 0.70
CA ALA A 109 8.03 10.69 1.38
C ALA A 109 9.16 10.29 0.42
N GLN A 110 8.91 10.19 -0.88
CA GLN A 110 9.88 9.81 -1.92
C GLN A 110 10.56 8.46 -1.67
N ASN A 111 9.83 7.46 -1.15
CA ASN A 111 10.39 6.15 -0.80
C ASN A 111 11.03 5.45 -2.01
N ASN A 112 10.49 5.66 -3.22
CA ASN A 112 11.05 5.15 -4.48
C ASN A 112 11.55 6.30 -5.40
N GLY A 113 12.03 7.41 -4.80
CA GLY A 113 12.42 8.60 -5.54
C GLY A 113 11.28 9.60 -5.72
N TYR A 114 11.61 10.75 -6.31
CA TYR A 114 10.64 11.82 -6.54
C TYR A 114 9.62 11.45 -7.61
N ILE A 115 8.37 11.77 -7.34
CA ILE A 115 7.25 11.70 -8.28
C ILE A 115 6.37 12.94 -8.08
N SER A 116 5.88 13.56 -9.16
CA SER A 116 5.05 14.75 -9.04
C SER A 116 3.64 14.42 -8.47
N PRO A 117 2.97 15.36 -7.80
CA PRO A 117 1.61 15.16 -7.31
C PRO A 117 0.62 14.72 -8.39
N GLU A 118 0.77 15.23 -9.62
CA GLU A 118 -0.07 14.85 -10.76
C GLU A 118 0.11 13.39 -11.13
N ASN A 119 1.34 12.88 -11.08
CA ASN A 119 1.63 11.48 -11.36
C ASN A 119 1.20 10.55 -10.20
N ILE A 120 1.28 11.02 -8.95
CA ILE A 120 0.71 10.29 -7.81
C ILE A 120 -0.80 10.15 -8.00
N LEU A 121 -1.48 11.26 -8.30
CA LEU A 121 -2.92 11.24 -8.61
C LEU A 121 -3.20 10.35 -9.82
N GLY A 122 -2.39 10.42 -10.87
CA GLY A 122 -2.52 9.59 -12.08
C GLY A 122 -2.53 8.08 -11.75
N ASN A 123 -1.67 7.63 -10.84
CA ASN A 123 -1.66 6.23 -10.38
C ASN A 123 -2.96 5.89 -9.62
N ILE A 124 -3.46 6.80 -8.76
CA ILE A 124 -4.72 6.61 -8.03
C ILE A 124 -5.89 6.56 -9.01
N ILE A 125 -5.93 7.46 -10.00
CA ILE A 125 -6.93 7.48 -11.07
C ILE A 125 -6.91 6.15 -11.84
N SER A 126 -5.74 5.67 -12.24
CA SER A 126 -5.60 4.40 -12.96
C SER A 126 -6.16 3.21 -12.15
N MET A 127 -5.89 3.17 -10.83
CA MET A 127 -6.50 2.14 -9.97
C MET A 127 -8.04 2.27 -9.93
N ALA A 128 -8.56 3.48 -9.83
CA ALA A 128 -10.00 3.73 -9.82
C ALA A 128 -10.67 3.35 -11.14
N GLU A 129 -10.07 3.68 -12.26
CA GLU A 129 -10.55 3.32 -13.60
C GLU A 129 -10.50 1.81 -13.84
N LEU A 130 -9.42 1.14 -13.42
CA LEU A 130 -9.33 -0.32 -13.46
C LEU A 130 -10.41 -0.99 -12.62
N ALA A 131 -10.72 -0.47 -11.43
CA ALA A 131 -11.80 -0.96 -10.59
C ALA A 131 -13.15 -0.82 -11.31
N LYS A 132 -13.47 0.37 -11.80
CA LYS A 132 -14.72 0.65 -12.52
C LYS A 132 -14.89 -0.23 -13.77
N ALA A 133 -13.82 -0.42 -14.55
CA ALA A 133 -13.82 -1.29 -15.72
C ALA A 133 -14.08 -2.77 -15.39
N ASN A 134 -13.95 -3.16 -14.12
CA ASN A 134 -14.24 -4.51 -13.61
C ASN A 134 -15.49 -4.54 -12.71
N ASN A 135 -16.37 -3.53 -12.77
CA ASN A 135 -17.61 -3.40 -12.00
C ASN A 135 -17.37 -3.39 -10.48
N ILE A 136 -16.26 -2.80 -10.06
CA ILE A 136 -15.90 -2.63 -8.65
C ILE A 136 -16.11 -1.15 -8.28
N ASP A 137 -16.93 -0.89 -7.30
CA ASP A 137 -17.13 0.47 -6.78
C ASP A 137 -15.88 0.98 -6.09
N VAL A 138 -15.67 2.30 -6.12
CA VAL A 138 -14.44 2.92 -5.61
C VAL A 138 -14.76 3.88 -4.47
N VAL A 139 -14.02 3.71 -3.38
CA VAL A 139 -13.95 4.65 -2.25
C VAL A 139 -12.52 5.19 -2.18
N LEU A 140 -12.36 6.48 -2.44
CA LEU A 140 -11.09 7.17 -2.29
C LEU A 140 -10.99 7.79 -0.90
N CYS A 141 -9.83 7.64 -0.26
CA CYS A 141 -9.59 8.21 1.05
C CYS A 141 -8.56 9.35 0.97
N SER A 142 -8.71 10.37 1.82
CA SER A 142 -7.64 11.33 2.02
C SER A 142 -6.41 10.64 2.63
N ILE A 143 -5.23 11.07 2.23
CA ILE A 143 -3.97 10.76 2.92
C ILE A 143 -4.07 11.34 4.33
N LEU A 144 -3.61 10.57 5.33
CA LEU A 144 -3.60 11.01 6.72
C LEU A 144 -2.67 12.21 6.90
N PRO A 145 -2.94 13.07 7.91
CA PRO A 145 -2.03 14.18 8.20
C PRO A 145 -0.66 13.67 8.65
N ALA A 146 0.40 14.37 8.24
CA ALA A 146 1.75 14.18 8.75
C ALA A 146 2.50 15.51 8.69
N TYR A 147 3.08 15.92 9.82
CA TYR A 147 3.86 17.15 9.88
C TYR A 147 5.31 16.94 9.40
N GLU A 148 5.88 15.78 9.72
CA GLU A 148 7.21 15.36 9.30
C GLU A 148 7.26 13.84 9.16
N TYR A 149 8.13 13.34 8.29
CA TYR A 149 8.45 11.92 8.22
C TYR A 149 9.74 11.62 8.98
N GLY A 150 9.66 10.83 10.06
CA GLY A 150 10.80 10.52 10.92
C GLY A 150 12.00 9.90 10.17
N TRP A 151 11.73 9.12 9.12
CA TRP A 151 12.76 8.49 8.27
C TRP A 151 13.25 9.38 7.12
N ARG A 152 12.60 10.51 6.84
CA ARG A 152 12.98 11.45 5.78
C ARG A 152 12.58 12.87 6.13
N LYS A 153 13.44 13.49 6.94
CA LYS A 153 13.23 14.86 7.42
C LYS A 153 13.38 15.91 6.32
N GLY A 154 12.77 17.09 6.53
CA GLY A 154 12.91 18.24 5.65
C GLY A 154 12.06 18.18 4.38
N LEU A 155 11.14 17.25 4.25
CA LEU A 155 10.21 17.18 3.11
C LEU A 155 8.97 18.05 3.29
N GLU A 156 8.68 18.54 4.51
CA GLU A 156 7.52 19.37 4.81
C GLU A 156 6.22 18.79 4.21
N PRO A 157 5.79 17.60 4.65
CA PRO A 157 4.71 16.87 3.99
C PRO A 157 3.34 17.49 4.16
N ALA A 158 3.09 18.28 5.22
CA ALA A 158 1.76 18.76 5.58
C ALA A 158 1.04 19.46 4.43
N ASP A 159 1.67 20.47 3.82
CA ASP A 159 1.07 21.23 2.71
C ASP A 159 0.95 20.39 1.44
N LYS A 160 1.90 19.47 1.20
CA LYS A 160 1.86 18.55 0.06
C LYS A 160 0.71 17.57 0.19
N ILE A 161 0.46 17.06 1.39
CA ILE A 161 -0.69 16.18 1.70
C ILE A 161 -2.00 16.92 1.45
N ILE A 162 -2.13 18.17 1.94
CA ILE A 162 -3.33 18.99 1.74
C ILE A 162 -3.57 19.21 0.24
N ALA A 163 -2.53 19.58 -0.51
CA ALA A 163 -2.64 19.83 -1.94
C ALA A 163 -3.07 18.55 -2.70
N LEU A 164 -2.45 17.41 -2.40
CA LEU A 164 -2.79 16.14 -3.04
C LEU A 164 -4.20 15.64 -2.64
N ASN A 165 -4.58 15.81 -1.37
CA ASN A 165 -5.94 15.47 -0.91
C ASN A 165 -7.01 16.30 -1.61
N LYS A 166 -6.74 17.58 -1.86
CA LYS A 166 -7.62 18.42 -2.68
C LYS A 166 -7.79 17.86 -4.09
N MET A 167 -6.70 17.48 -4.75
CA MET A 167 -6.75 16.88 -6.09
C MET A 167 -7.51 15.55 -6.12
N ILE A 168 -7.30 14.68 -5.11
CA ILE A 168 -8.02 13.39 -4.97
C ILE A 168 -9.52 13.65 -4.79
N LYS A 169 -9.88 14.61 -3.94
CA LYS A 169 -11.28 14.98 -3.69
C LYS A 169 -11.96 15.53 -4.95
N GLU A 170 -11.30 16.45 -5.65
CA GLU A 170 -11.82 17.02 -6.90
C GLU A 170 -12.07 15.93 -7.97
N TYR A 171 -11.16 14.95 -8.07
CA TYR A 171 -11.36 13.81 -8.95
C TYR A 171 -12.55 12.94 -8.51
N ALA A 172 -12.67 12.67 -7.20
CA ALA A 172 -13.79 11.89 -6.66
C ALA A 172 -15.14 12.58 -6.94
N ASP A 173 -15.23 13.87 -6.65
CA ASP A 173 -16.45 14.67 -6.87
C ASP A 173 -16.84 14.68 -8.35
N LYS A 174 -15.89 14.93 -9.25
CA LYS A 174 -16.12 14.96 -10.71
C LYS A 174 -16.61 13.62 -11.27
N ASN A 175 -16.21 12.51 -10.66
CA ASN A 175 -16.52 11.15 -11.12
C ASN A 175 -17.62 10.46 -10.30
N ASN A 176 -18.28 11.18 -9.38
CA ASN A 176 -19.30 10.66 -8.46
C ASN A 176 -18.81 9.46 -7.65
N LEU A 177 -17.52 9.49 -7.20
CA LEU A 177 -16.95 8.48 -6.33
C LEU A 177 -17.15 8.88 -4.87
N THR A 178 -17.25 7.88 -4.00
CA THR A 178 -17.25 8.12 -2.55
C THR A 178 -15.86 8.60 -2.12
N TYR A 179 -15.81 9.70 -1.35
CA TYR A 179 -14.59 10.21 -0.74
C TYR A 179 -14.70 10.21 0.77
N VAL A 180 -13.69 9.69 1.47
CA VAL A 180 -13.64 9.64 2.94
C VAL A 180 -12.50 10.51 3.44
N ASP A 181 -12.82 11.53 4.21
CA ASP A 181 -11.87 12.52 4.74
C ASP A 181 -11.35 12.12 6.13
N TYR A 182 -10.31 11.30 6.16
CA TYR A 182 -9.59 10.99 7.39
C TYR A 182 -8.72 12.17 7.86
N HIS A 183 -8.18 12.97 6.91
CA HIS A 183 -7.26 14.05 7.22
C HIS A 183 -7.89 15.07 8.16
N SER A 184 -9.07 15.57 7.81
CA SER A 184 -9.75 16.60 8.63
C SER A 184 -10.15 16.09 10.01
N ALA A 185 -10.43 14.79 10.14
CA ALA A 185 -10.84 14.19 11.42
C ALA A 185 -9.67 13.90 12.37
N LEU A 186 -8.45 13.76 11.82
CA LEU A 186 -7.29 13.29 12.59
C LEU A 186 -6.21 14.36 12.79
N LYS A 187 -6.24 15.47 12.06
CA LYS A 187 -5.17 16.48 12.10
C LYS A 187 -5.17 17.31 13.37
N ASP A 188 -3.97 17.73 13.77
CA ASP A 188 -3.73 18.81 14.75
C ASP A 188 -3.65 20.18 14.07
N GLU A 189 -3.33 21.23 14.86
CA GLU A 189 -3.20 22.62 14.41
C GLU A 189 -2.07 22.82 13.39
N ARG A 190 -1.06 21.94 13.38
CA ARG A 190 0.07 21.95 12.44
C ARG A 190 -0.20 21.13 11.18
N ASN A 191 -1.43 20.61 11.01
CA ASN A 191 -1.79 19.63 9.99
C ASN A 191 -0.98 18.33 10.08
N GLY A 192 -0.53 17.95 11.28
CA GLY A 192 0.13 16.70 11.60
C GLY A 192 -0.83 15.71 12.27
N LEU A 193 -0.39 14.47 12.41
CA LEU A 193 -1.09 13.45 13.19
C LEU A 193 -0.64 13.57 14.65
N PRO A 194 -1.53 13.94 15.59
CA PRO A 194 -1.14 14.21 16.97
C PRO A 194 -0.74 12.95 17.72
N GLU A 195 0.03 13.09 18.80
CA GLU A 195 0.54 12.00 19.62
C GLU A 195 -0.58 11.07 20.17
N LYS A 196 -1.77 11.63 20.40
CA LYS A 196 -2.95 10.86 20.79
C LYS A 196 -3.29 9.76 19.77
N TYR A 197 -3.11 10.04 18.50
CA TYR A 197 -3.50 9.15 17.41
C TYR A 197 -2.31 8.47 16.73
N SER A 198 -1.07 8.87 17.04
CA SER A 198 0.14 8.29 16.44
C SER A 198 1.33 8.46 17.36
N LYS A 199 2.24 7.46 17.41
CA LYS A 199 3.49 7.56 18.18
C LYS A 199 4.65 8.12 17.35
N ASP A 200 4.56 8.03 16.04
CA ASP A 200 5.60 8.47 15.11
C ASP A 200 5.15 9.62 14.18
N GLY A 201 3.91 10.10 14.36
CA GLY A 201 3.32 11.16 13.56
C GLY A 201 2.81 10.73 12.18
N VAL A 202 2.79 9.41 11.89
CA VAL A 202 2.39 8.86 10.59
C VAL A 202 1.46 7.64 10.72
N HIS A 203 1.80 6.67 11.56
CA HIS A 203 1.05 5.43 11.71
C HIS A 203 0.04 5.54 12.86
N PRO A 204 -1.26 5.32 12.61
CA PRO A 204 -2.28 5.43 13.65
C PRO A 204 -2.09 4.41 14.78
N THR A 205 -2.39 4.85 16.00
CA THR A 205 -2.68 3.95 17.12
C THR A 205 -4.10 3.40 17.00
N MET A 206 -4.52 2.51 17.92
CA MET A 206 -5.90 2.02 18.00
C MET A 206 -6.91 3.19 18.04
N ASP A 207 -6.65 4.24 18.83
CA ASP A 207 -7.53 5.42 18.90
C ASP A 207 -7.67 6.13 17.54
N GLY A 208 -6.58 6.19 16.76
CA GLY A 208 -6.60 6.73 15.39
C GLY A 208 -7.42 5.85 14.46
N TYR A 209 -7.22 4.52 14.52
CA TYR A 209 -8.01 3.59 13.70
C TYR A 209 -9.50 3.61 14.05
N VAL A 210 -9.89 3.72 15.31
CA VAL A 210 -11.31 3.84 15.71
C VAL A 210 -12.00 5.04 15.03
N ILE A 211 -11.29 6.17 14.87
CA ILE A 211 -11.83 7.32 14.12
C ILE A 211 -11.98 6.97 12.64
N MET A 212 -10.98 6.31 12.06
CA MET A 212 -11.02 5.89 10.65
C MET A 212 -12.15 4.88 10.40
N GLU A 213 -12.34 3.93 11.32
CA GLU A 213 -13.41 2.91 11.26
C GLU A 213 -14.79 3.53 11.24
N LYS A 214 -15.04 4.50 12.13
CA LYS A 214 -16.31 5.22 12.16
C LYS A 214 -16.63 5.90 10.82
N LEU A 215 -15.65 6.55 10.22
CA LEU A 215 -15.83 7.27 8.95
C LEU A 215 -16.03 6.31 7.78
N ILE A 216 -15.20 5.26 7.69
CA ILE A 216 -15.29 4.34 6.56
C ILE A 216 -16.51 3.43 6.65
N SER A 217 -16.93 3.03 7.85
CA SER A 217 -18.13 2.21 8.02
C SER A 217 -19.36 2.88 7.43
N SER A 218 -19.57 4.16 7.70
CA SER A 218 -20.67 4.93 7.11
C SER A 218 -20.62 4.96 5.57
N ALA A 219 -19.42 5.09 5.00
CA ALA A 219 -19.24 5.08 3.54
C ALA A 219 -19.49 3.68 2.91
N LEU A 220 -19.35 2.62 3.70
CA LEU A 220 -19.46 1.22 3.25
C LEU A 220 -20.80 0.54 3.59
N GLU A 221 -21.74 1.22 4.23
CA GLU A 221 -23.06 0.66 4.60
C GLU A 221 -23.84 0.07 3.42
N LYS A 222 -23.68 0.66 2.23
CA LYS A 222 -24.37 0.25 0.99
C LYS A 222 -23.82 -1.03 0.34
N TYR A 223 -22.67 -1.54 0.79
CA TYR A 223 -22.02 -2.74 0.25
C TYR A 223 -22.20 -3.91 1.23
#